data_d32463297b83b9b2d3fa9efead254115
#
_entry.id   d32463297b83b9b2d3fa9efead254115
#
_cell.length_a   1.000
_cell.length_b   1.000
_cell.length_c   1.000
_cell.angle_alpha   90.00
_cell.angle_beta   90.00
_cell.angle_gamma   90.00
#
_symmetry.space_group_name_H-M   'P 1'
#
loop_
_entity.id
_entity.type
_entity.pdbx_description
1 polymer ?
#
loop_
_entity_poly.entity_id
_entity_poly.type
_entity_poly.pdbx_seq_one_letter_code
_entity_poly.pdbx_strand_id
1 'polypeptide(L)'
;MRRSIESVIESWATKDASRPLLIRGARRVGKTYAAEEIGRRIAGDAFIKLDFQTDLELIAPLFDCPTDDVDTIVARISDYKRTPIRKETAFILFDEVQLCERALNSLRFFSGSGWRICATGSQLGVATRKRKLPFPSGVRQETMHPMSFEEFLWALDEGQMADAVRTHAGTLETYAAHQAALSLFHR
;
A
#
# COMPACT_ATOMS: atom_id res chain seq x y z
N MET A 1 3.70 9.40 11.32
CA MET A 1 3.93 10.58 10.43
C MET A 1 2.91 10.50 9.29
N ARG A 2 2.08 11.51 9.12
CA ARG A 2 0.98 11.52 8.14
C ARG A 2 1.51 11.52 6.70
N ARG A 3 0.93 10.66 5.83
CA ARG A 3 1.22 10.59 4.40
C ARG A 3 -0.08 10.67 3.60
N SER A 4 -0.02 11.28 2.43
CA SER A 4 -1.20 11.43 1.54
C SER A 4 -1.81 10.09 1.14
N ILE A 5 -0.97 9.06 0.98
CA ILE A 5 -1.40 7.70 0.62
C ILE A 5 -2.30 7.06 1.70
N GLU A 6 -2.18 7.47 2.96
CA GLU A 6 -2.97 6.89 4.06
C GLU A 6 -4.47 7.10 3.84
N SER A 7 -4.87 8.32 3.42
CA SER A 7 -6.28 8.62 3.11
C SER A 7 -6.80 7.78 1.94
N VAL A 8 -5.93 7.47 0.98
CA VAL A 8 -6.27 6.61 -0.17
C VAL A 8 -6.50 5.18 0.28
N ILE A 9 -5.61 4.63 1.12
CA ILE A 9 -5.73 3.28 1.67
C ILE A 9 -7.01 3.17 2.52
N GLU A 10 -7.24 4.15 3.39
CA GLU A 10 -8.42 4.18 4.27
C GLU A 10 -9.72 4.27 3.48
N SER A 11 -9.80 5.18 2.49
CA SER A 11 -10.96 5.31 1.62
C SER A 11 -11.21 4.04 0.82
N TRP A 12 -10.16 3.42 0.27
CA TRP A 12 -10.29 2.14 -0.42
C TRP A 12 -10.79 1.05 0.52
N ALA A 13 -10.18 0.89 1.68
CA ALA A 13 -10.52 -0.21 2.59
C ALA A 13 -11.94 -0.11 3.17
N THR A 14 -12.48 1.11 3.29
CA THR A 14 -13.81 1.35 3.90
C THR A 14 -14.94 1.51 2.89
N LYS A 15 -14.64 1.98 1.66
CA LYS A 15 -15.67 2.34 0.68
C LYS A 15 -15.65 1.48 -0.59
N ASP A 16 -14.49 0.98 -1.03
CA ASP A 16 -14.33 0.32 -2.32
C ASP A 16 -13.22 -0.73 -2.32
N ALA A 17 -13.31 -1.70 -1.40
CA ALA A 17 -12.39 -2.84 -1.35
C ALA A 17 -12.77 -3.96 -2.34
N SER A 18 -13.60 -3.68 -3.35
CA SER A 18 -14.02 -4.64 -4.37
C SER A 18 -12.85 -5.14 -5.24
N ARG A 19 -11.79 -4.34 -5.37
CA ARG A 19 -10.55 -4.68 -6.06
C ARG A 19 -9.37 -4.57 -5.10
N PRO A 20 -8.39 -5.50 -5.17
CA PRO A 20 -7.15 -5.36 -4.41
C PRO A 20 -6.47 -4.01 -4.67
N LEU A 21 -5.84 -3.45 -3.65
CA LEU A 21 -5.03 -2.24 -3.76
C LEU A 21 -3.55 -2.61 -3.86
N LEU A 22 -2.88 -2.20 -4.93
CA LEU A 22 -1.45 -2.35 -5.10
C LEU A 22 -0.74 -1.00 -4.98
N ILE A 23 0.04 -0.82 -3.92
CA ILE A 23 0.86 0.37 -3.67
C ILE A 23 2.26 0.13 -4.21
N ARG A 24 2.63 0.85 -5.25
CA ARG A 24 3.96 0.80 -5.85
C ARG A 24 4.74 2.08 -5.54
N GLY A 25 6.04 2.03 -5.72
CA GLY A 25 6.92 3.20 -5.52
C GLY A 25 8.34 2.78 -5.19
N ALA A 26 9.25 3.73 -5.10
CA ALA A 26 10.65 3.46 -4.79
C ALA A 26 10.82 2.69 -3.47
N ARG A 27 11.98 2.05 -3.30
CA ARG A 27 12.33 1.46 -1.99
C ARG A 27 12.41 2.55 -0.92
N ARG A 28 12.03 2.21 0.32
CA ARG A 28 12.16 3.08 1.51
C ARG A 28 11.30 4.35 1.51
N VAL A 29 10.30 4.48 0.63
CA VAL A 29 9.38 5.63 0.67
C VAL A 29 8.28 5.49 1.73
N GLY A 30 8.17 4.33 2.42
CA GLY A 30 7.23 4.12 3.52
C GLY A 30 5.96 3.34 3.14
N LYS A 31 5.92 2.63 2.00
CA LYS A 31 4.74 1.85 1.54
C LYS A 31 4.22 0.87 2.58
N THR A 32 5.13 -0.01 3.06
CA THR A 32 4.83 -1.01 4.09
C THR A 32 4.29 -0.36 5.34
N TYR A 33 4.96 0.69 5.83
CA TYR A 33 4.54 1.42 7.03
C TYR A 33 3.12 1.97 6.91
N ALA A 34 2.82 2.68 5.81
CA ALA A 34 1.50 3.26 5.60
C ALA A 34 0.40 2.19 5.49
N ALA A 35 0.65 1.10 4.75
CA ALA A 35 -0.31 0.01 4.60
C ALA A 35 -0.54 -0.74 5.92
N GLU A 36 0.51 -0.96 6.71
CA GLU A 36 0.45 -1.64 8.00
C GLU A 36 -0.27 -0.79 9.06
N GLU A 37 0.06 0.50 9.15
CA GLU A 37 -0.57 1.45 10.07
C GLU A 37 -2.09 1.53 9.84
N ILE A 38 -2.51 1.73 8.60
CA ILE A 38 -3.93 1.81 8.25
C ILE A 38 -4.62 0.45 8.40
N GLY A 39 -3.96 -0.64 7.95
CA GLY A 39 -4.50 -1.98 8.09
C GLY A 39 -4.79 -2.37 9.54
N ARG A 40 -3.84 -2.09 10.45
CA ARG A 40 -4.03 -2.34 11.90
C ARG A 40 -5.12 -1.45 12.49
N ARG A 41 -5.19 -0.18 12.08
CA ARG A 41 -6.24 0.74 12.56
C ARG A 41 -7.64 0.29 12.16
N ILE A 42 -7.80 -0.28 10.95
CA ILE A 42 -9.10 -0.73 10.43
C ILE A 42 -9.50 -2.10 10.95
N ALA A 43 -8.56 -3.06 10.98
CA ALA A 43 -8.86 -4.46 11.24
C ALA A 43 -8.46 -4.94 12.64
N GLY A 44 -7.66 -4.17 13.40
CA GLY A 44 -7.19 -4.58 14.71
C GLY A 44 -6.49 -5.95 14.67
N ASP A 45 -6.98 -6.89 15.47
CA ASP A 45 -6.45 -8.25 15.52
C ASP A 45 -6.71 -9.09 14.24
N ALA A 46 -7.61 -8.64 13.37
CA ALA A 46 -7.86 -9.27 12.07
C ALA A 46 -6.92 -8.77 10.96
N PHE A 47 -5.90 -7.96 11.30
CA PHE A 47 -4.85 -7.58 10.39
C PHE A 47 -3.84 -8.71 10.20
N ILE A 48 -3.61 -9.12 8.94
CA ILE A 48 -2.70 -10.20 8.57
C ILE A 48 -1.63 -9.62 7.64
N LYS A 49 -0.35 -9.82 7.98
CA LYS A 49 0.78 -9.47 7.11
C LYS A 49 1.50 -10.72 6.61
N LEU A 50 1.73 -10.77 5.30
CA LEU A 50 2.66 -11.68 4.63
C LEU A 50 3.83 -10.87 4.10
N ASP A 51 5.01 -11.05 4.67
CA ASP A 51 6.24 -10.36 4.27
C ASP A 51 7.06 -11.28 3.36
N PHE A 52 6.98 -11.04 2.06
CA PHE A 52 7.70 -11.85 1.07
C PHE A 52 9.20 -11.58 1.05
N GLN A 53 9.69 -10.55 1.71
CA GLN A 53 11.11 -10.28 1.79
C GLN A 53 11.78 -11.13 2.88
N THR A 54 11.11 -11.33 4.02
CA THR A 54 11.67 -12.08 5.15
C THR A 54 11.29 -13.55 5.15
N ASP A 55 10.07 -13.88 4.73
CA ASP A 55 9.50 -15.21 4.94
C ASP A 55 9.18 -15.92 3.61
N LEU A 56 9.86 -15.58 2.51
CA LEU A 56 9.54 -16.09 1.17
C LEU A 56 9.43 -17.61 1.11
N GLU A 57 10.36 -18.33 1.70
CA GLU A 57 10.40 -19.80 1.68
C GLU A 57 9.18 -20.42 2.38
N LEU A 58 8.63 -19.77 3.40
CA LEU A 58 7.48 -20.24 4.15
C LEU A 58 6.15 -19.80 3.50
N ILE A 59 6.15 -18.63 2.85
CA ILE A 59 4.94 -18.01 2.30
C ILE A 59 4.67 -18.45 0.86
N ALA A 60 5.72 -18.63 0.03
CA ALA A 60 5.54 -19.01 -1.37
C ALA A 60 4.74 -20.31 -1.55
N PRO A 61 4.93 -21.38 -0.74
CA PRO A 61 4.14 -22.59 -0.84
C PRO A 61 2.63 -22.41 -0.58
N LEU A 62 2.21 -21.36 0.10
CA LEU A 62 0.79 -21.05 0.32
C LEU A 62 0.06 -20.80 -1.00
N PHE A 63 0.79 -20.33 -2.01
CA PHE A 63 0.31 -20.03 -3.35
C PHE A 63 0.54 -21.18 -4.36
N ASP A 64 0.96 -22.37 -3.88
CA ASP A 64 1.11 -23.59 -4.70
C ASP A 64 -0.24 -24.30 -4.91
N CYS A 65 -1.23 -23.55 -5.38
CA CYS A 65 -2.56 -23.97 -5.79
C CYS A 65 -2.96 -23.17 -7.05
N PRO A 66 -4.08 -23.48 -7.70
CA PRO A 66 -4.61 -22.63 -8.75
C PRO A 66 -4.73 -21.19 -8.27
N THR A 67 -4.20 -20.22 -9.01
CA THR A 67 -4.15 -18.81 -8.58
C THR A 67 -5.51 -18.14 -8.56
N ASP A 68 -6.53 -18.73 -9.17
CA ASP A 68 -7.93 -18.34 -9.17
C ASP A 68 -8.73 -18.87 -7.98
N ASP A 69 -8.20 -19.85 -7.25
CA ASP A 69 -8.80 -20.38 -6.02
C ASP A 69 -8.38 -19.54 -4.80
N VAL A 70 -8.93 -18.34 -4.71
CA VAL A 70 -8.58 -17.37 -3.66
C VAL A 70 -9.00 -17.82 -2.26
N ASP A 71 -10.07 -18.60 -2.13
CA ASP A 71 -10.53 -19.09 -0.83
C ASP A 71 -9.58 -20.16 -0.30
N THR A 72 -9.05 -21.04 -1.15
CA THR A 72 -7.96 -21.97 -0.76
C THR A 72 -6.70 -21.22 -0.37
N ILE A 73 -6.32 -20.16 -1.10
CA ILE A 73 -5.16 -19.34 -0.71
C ILE A 73 -5.35 -18.77 0.68
N VAL A 74 -6.52 -18.18 0.97
CA VAL A 74 -6.79 -17.61 2.30
C VAL A 74 -6.87 -18.69 3.39
N ALA A 75 -7.43 -19.86 3.11
CA ALA A 75 -7.43 -20.97 4.05
C ALA A 75 -6.01 -21.38 4.44
N ARG A 76 -5.10 -21.52 3.47
CA ARG A 76 -3.67 -21.81 3.73
C ARG A 76 -2.97 -20.71 4.52
N ILE A 77 -3.31 -19.42 4.26
CA ILE A 77 -2.80 -18.31 5.05
C ILE A 77 -3.31 -18.39 6.50
N SER A 78 -4.58 -18.74 6.69
CA SER A 78 -5.18 -18.95 8.01
C SER A 78 -4.46 -20.05 8.79
N ASP A 79 -4.18 -21.17 8.15
CA ASP A 79 -3.43 -22.30 8.75
C ASP A 79 -2.00 -21.90 9.10
N TYR A 80 -1.31 -21.21 8.21
CA TYR A 80 0.05 -20.70 8.42
C TYR A 80 0.12 -19.74 9.60
N LYS A 81 -0.84 -18.80 9.69
CA LYS A 81 -0.92 -17.83 10.79
C LYS A 81 -1.54 -18.41 12.06
N ARG A 82 -2.09 -19.63 12.01
CA ARG A 82 -2.80 -20.29 13.12
C ARG A 82 -3.91 -19.40 13.69
N THR A 83 -4.58 -18.65 12.84
CA THR A 83 -5.62 -17.69 13.21
C THR A 83 -6.73 -17.74 12.18
N PRO A 84 -8.01 -17.92 12.59
CA PRO A 84 -9.14 -17.90 11.67
C PRO A 84 -9.26 -16.54 10.99
N ILE A 85 -9.30 -16.52 9.66
CA ILE A 85 -9.44 -15.29 8.87
C ILE A 85 -10.88 -15.19 8.38
N ARG A 86 -11.56 -14.10 8.76
CA ARG A 86 -12.95 -13.84 8.37
C ARG A 86 -12.98 -12.74 7.32
N LYS A 87 -13.70 -12.98 6.23
CA LYS A 87 -13.76 -12.11 5.06
C LYS A 87 -14.22 -10.69 5.41
N GLU A 88 -15.17 -10.56 6.32
CA GLU A 88 -15.82 -9.29 6.68
C GLU A 88 -14.88 -8.35 7.44
N THR A 89 -13.99 -8.92 8.25
CA THR A 89 -13.14 -8.15 9.18
C THR A 89 -11.68 -8.08 8.74
N ALA A 90 -11.22 -9.07 7.99
CA ALA A 90 -9.81 -9.19 7.64
C ALA A 90 -9.32 -8.06 6.75
N PHE A 91 -8.10 -7.63 7.03
CA PHE A 91 -7.27 -6.83 6.13
C PHE A 91 -5.96 -7.60 5.94
N ILE A 92 -5.70 -8.07 4.72
CA ILE A 92 -4.53 -8.89 4.41
C ILE A 92 -3.54 -8.04 3.61
N LEU A 93 -2.33 -7.89 4.12
CA LEU A 93 -1.23 -7.18 3.48
C LEU A 93 -0.23 -8.17 2.87
N PHE A 94 -0.02 -8.09 1.55
CA PHE A 94 1.04 -8.76 0.81
C PHE A 94 2.20 -7.80 0.62
N ASP A 95 3.21 -7.87 1.48
CA ASP A 95 4.34 -6.92 1.47
C ASP A 95 5.48 -7.41 0.56
N GLU A 96 5.95 -6.53 -0.36
CA GLU A 96 6.94 -6.82 -1.40
C GLU A 96 6.50 -8.01 -2.30
N VAL A 97 5.24 -8.01 -2.73
CA VAL A 97 4.56 -9.12 -3.44
C VAL A 97 5.25 -9.54 -4.74
N GLN A 98 6.04 -8.66 -5.38
CA GLN A 98 6.79 -9.00 -6.60
C GLN A 98 7.85 -10.08 -6.41
N LEU A 99 8.21 -10.41 -5.17
CA LEU A 99 9.14 -11.48 -4.87
C LEU A 99 8.51 -12.89 -5.05
N CYS A 100 7.18 -12.97 -5.09
CA CYS A 100 6.44 -14.20 -5.39
C CYS A 100 5.51 -14.00 -6.59
N GLU A 101 5.89 -14.52 -7.76
CA GLU A 101 5.13 -14.36 -9.00
C GLU A 101 3.70 -14.92 -8.88
N ARG A 102 3.51 -16.05 -8.20
CA ARG A 102 2.19 -16.65 -7.98
C ARG A 102 1.30 -15.77 -7.11
N ALA A 103 1.83 -15.20 -6.04
CA ALA A 103 1.11 -14.25 -5.19
C ALA A 103 0.74 -12.99 -5.96
N LEU A 104 1.66 -12.44 -6.77
CA LEU A 104 1.37 -11.28 -7.63
C LEU A 104 0.26 -11.61 -8.65
N ASN A 105 0.33 -12.77 -9.30
CA ASN A 105 -0.66 -13.19 -10.28
C ASN A 105 -2.03 -13.49 -9.67
N SER A 106 -2.09 -13.96 -8.42
CA SER A 106 -3.34 -14.22 -7.72
C SER A 106 -4.14 -12.94 -7.43
N LEU A 107 -3.50 -11.77 -7.33
CA LEU A 107 -4.18 -10.51 -7.00
C LEU A 107 -5.38 -10.23 -7.90
N ARG A 108 -5.29 -10.50 -9.20
CA ARG A 108 -6.40 -10.25 -10.14
C ARG A 108 -7.68 -11.03 -9.79
N PHE A 109 -7.53 -12.21 -9.19
CA PHE A 109 -8.64 -13.08 -8.84
C PHE A 109 -9.31 -12.71 -7.51
N PHE A 110 -8.62 -11.92 -6.69
CA PHE A 110 -9.24 -11.33 -5.51
C PHE A 110 -10.23 -10.21 -5.86
N SER A 111 -10.23 -9.71 -7.10
CA SER A 111 -11.21 -8.73 -7.56
C SER A 111 -12.62 -9.31 -7.51
N GLY A 112 -13.54 -8.66 -6.81
CA GLY A 112 -14.92 -9.13 -6.62
C GLY A 112 -15.09 -10.29 -5.64
N SER A 113 -14.00 -10.82 -5.05
CA SER A 113 -14.07 -11.94 -4.11
C SER A 113 -14.60 -11.57 -2.72
N GLY A 114 -14.63 -10.28 -2.41
CA GLY A 114 -14.98 -9.75 -1.09
C GLY A 114 -13.83 -9.75 -0.07
N TRP A 115 -12.65 -10.30 -0.42
CA TRP A 115 -11.46 -10.21 0.41
C TRP A 115 -10.79 -8.84 0.29
N ARG A 116 -10.41 -8.23 1.42
CA ARG A 116 -9.70 -6.95 1.47
C ARG A 116 -8.20 -7.19 1.42
N ILE A 117 -7.63 -7.12 0.20
CA ILE A 117 -6.21 -7.38 -0.06
C ILE A 117 -5.50 -6.07 -0.42
N CYS A 118 -4.52 -5.68 0.39
CA CYS A 118 -3.56 -4.63 0.07
C CYS A 118 -2.21 -5.28 -0.28
N ALA A 119 -1.55 -4.80 -1.31
CA ALA A 119 -0.22 -5.29 -1.68
C ALA A 119 0.75 -4.12 -1.82
N THR A 120 2.02 -4.33 -1.48
CA THR A 120 3.10 -3.38 -1.77
C THR A 120 4.11 -3.97 -2.74
N GLY A 121 4.77 -3.10 -3.50
CA GLY A 121 5.85 -3.52 -4.38
C GLY A 121 6.80 -2.38 -4.71
N SER A 122 8.11 -2.63 -4.57
CA SER A 122 9.14 -1.60 -4.71
C SER A 122 9.75 -1.49 -6.11
N GLN A 123 9.65 -2.52 -6.94
CA GLN A 123 10.29 -2.57 -8.27
C GLN A 123 9.30 -2.84 -9.41
N LEU A 124 8.01 -2.74 -9.13
CA LEU A 124 6.96 -2.91 -10.12
C LEU A 124 7.02 -1.73 -11.12
N GLY A 125 7.47 -2.02 -12.34
CA GLY A 125 7.60 -1.03 -13.42
C GLY A 125 9.03 -0.56 -13.71
N VAL A 126 10.03 -0.92 -12.91
CA VAL A 126 11.43 -0.80 -13.32
C VAL A 126 11.72 -1.99 -14.22
N ALA A 127 12.02 -1.73 -15.48
CA ALA A 127 12.43 -2.75 -16.43
C ALA A 127 13.72 -3.43 -15.91
N THR A 128 13.58 -4.48 -15.12
CA THR A 128 14.64 -5.48 -15.11
C THR A 128 14.68 -6.05 -16.51
N ARG A 129 15.79 -5.86 -17.20
CA ARG A 129 16.03 -6.25 -18.62
C ARG A 129 15.68 -7.72 -18.92
N LYS A 130 15.23 -8.52 -17.96
CA LYS A 130 14.98 -9.97 -18.12
C LYS A 130 13.53 -10.44 -17.99
N ARG A 131 12.61 -9.71 -17.34
CA ARG A 131 11.16 -10.07 -17.29
C ARG A 131 10.30 -8.83 -17.00
N LYS A 132 9.54 -8.40 -17.99
CA LYS A 132 8.36 -7.55 -17.75
C LYS A 132 7.28 -8.45 -17.18
N LEU A 133 7.12 -8.49 -15.87
CA LEU A 133 5.90 -9.05 -15.29
C LEU A 133 4.76 -8.09 -15.63
N PRO A 134 3.76 -8.50 -16.42
CA PRO A 134 2.61 -7.65 -16.68
C PRO A 134 1.88 -7.41 -15.36
N PHE A 135 1.40 -6.19 -15.17
CA PHE A 135 0.57 -5.89 -14.01
C PHE A 135 -0.73 -6.69 -14.07
N PRO A 136 -1.17 -7.29 -12.96
CA PRO A 136 -2.44 -7.99 -12.96
C PRO A 136 -3.58 -7.02 -13.27
N SER A 137 -4.45 -7.39 -14.22
CA SER A 137 -5.70 -6.68 -14.49
C SER A 137 -6.65 -6.78 -13.28
N GLY A 138 -7.60 -5.84 -13.15
CA GLY A 138 -8.56 -5.87 -12.04
C GLY A 138 -8.03 -5.42 -10.68
N VAL A 139 -6.80 -4.90 -10.61
CA VAL A 139 -6.16 -4.39 -9.40
C VAL A 139 -6.12 -2.86 -9.43
N ARG A 140 -6.57 -2.20 -8.36
CA ARG A 140 -6.39 -0.76 -8.20
C ARG A 140 -4.92 -0.47 -7.88
N GLN A 141 -4.32 0.44 -8.63
CA GLN A 141 -2.90 0.77 -8.47
C GLN A 141 -2.75 2.20 -7.98
N GLU A 142 -1.91 2.39 -6.98
CA GLU A 142 -1.53 3.70 -6.47
C GLU A 142 -0.01 3.80 -6.39
N THR A 143 0.51 5.00 -6.66
CA THR A 143 1.95 5.23 -6.60
C THR A 143 2.29 6.08 -5.39
N MET A 144 3.13 5.54 -4.50
CA MET A 144 3.68 6.30 -3.39
C MET A 144 5.03 6.90 -3.79
N HIS A 145 5.09 8.21 -3.81
CA HIS A 145 6.29 8.98 -4.08
C HIS A 145 7.11 9.22 -2.80
N PRO A 146 8.37 9.64 -2.90
CA PRO A 146 9.07 10.25 -1.78
C PRO A 146 8.22 11.35 -1.14
N MET A 147 8.54 11.70 0.10
CA MET A 147 7.81 12.71 0.86
C MET A 147 7.71 14.03 0.07
N SER A 148 6.51 14.54 -0.10
CA SER A 148 6.29 15.87 -0.65
C SER A 148 6.61 16.95 0.38
N PHE A 149 6.78 18.21 -0.06
CA PHE A 149 7.00 19.32 0.85
C PHE A 149 5.83 19.53 1.81
N GLU A 150 4.60 19.34 1.35
CA GLU A 150 3.40 19.38 2.17
C GLU A 150 3.43 18.29 3.28
N GLU A 151 3.78 17.07 2.92
CA GLU A 151 3.93 15.97 3.89
C GLU A 151 5.07 16.21 4.88
N PHE A 152 6.14 16.87 4.45
CA PHE A 152 7.22 17.30 5.31
C PHE A 152 6.76 18.36 6.32
N LEU A 153 5.97 19.33 5.90
CA LEU A 153 5.37 20.33 6.79
C LEU A 153 4.44 19.68 7.83
N TRP A 154 3.64 18.67 7.43
CA TRP A 154 2.84 17.89 8.38
C TRP A 154 3.71 17.15 9.41
N ALA A 155 4.89 16.67 9.01
CA ALA A 155 5.82 15.99 9.91
C ALA A 155 6.46 16.93 10.94
N LEU A 156 6.52 18.23 10.63
CA LEU A 156 6.98 19.30 11.52
C LEU A 156 5.87 19.93 12.36
N ASP A 157 4.64 19.40 12.26
CA ASP A 157 3.42 19.97 12.89
C ASP A 157 3.03 21.37 12.35
N GLU A 158 3.48 21.69 11.13
CA GLU A 158 3.25 22.95 10.42
C GLU A 158 2.01 22.84 9.49
N GLY A 159 0.89 22.38 10.04
CA GLY A 159 -0.33 22.10 9.25
C GLY A 159 -0.89 23.34 8.56
N GLN A 160 -0.86 24.51 9.19
CA GLN A 160 -1.34 25.76 8.59
C GLN A 160 -0.49 26.17 7.38
N MET A 161 0.81 25.95 7.44
CA MET A 161 1.73 26.23 6.34
C MET A 161 1.52 25.23 5.19
N ALA A 162 1.26 23.97 5.49
CA ALA A 162 0.92 22.95 4.48
C ALA A 162 -0.37 23.31 3.73
N ASP A 163 -1.40 23.80 4.45
CA ASP A 163 -2.66 24.26 3.85
C ASP A 163 -2.45 25.51 2.98
N ALA A 164 -1.62 26.46 3.41
CA ALA A 164 -1.25 27.61 2.62
C ALA A 164 -0.53 27.22 1.32
N VAL A 165 0.43 26.31 1.38
CA VAL A 165 1.12 25.75 0.20
C VAL A 165 0.12 25.11 -0.77
N ARG A 166 -0.81 24.30 -0.27
CA ARG A 166 -1.84 23.65 -1.10
C ARG A 166 -2.74 24.65 -1.79
N THR A 167 -3.20 25.66 -1.05
CA THR A 167 -4.13 26.68 -1.57
C THR A 167 -3.48 27.53 -2.65
N HIS A 168 -2.17 27.81 -2.52
CA HIS A 168 -1.42 28.63 -3.47
C HIS A 168 -0.65 27.81 -4.52
N ALA A 169 -0.81 26.50 -4.52
CA ALA A 169 -0.19 25.64 -5.53
C ALA A 169 -0.68 26.03 -6.94
N GLY A 170 0.25 26.37 -7.82
CA GLY A 170 -0.04 26.79 -9.19
C GLY A 170 -0.34 28.27 -9.37
N THR A 171 -0.32 29.09 -8.31
CA THR A 171 -0.38 30.54 -8.42
C THR A 171 1.04 31.13 -8.39
N LEU A 172 1.21 32.32 -9.02
CA LEU A 172 2.45 33.11 -8.94
C LEU A 172 2.42 34.14 -7.80
N GLU A 173 1.33 34.15 -7.03
CA GLU A 173 1.15 35.09 -5.93
C GLU A 173 1.91 34.63 -4.69
N THR A 174 2.56 35.58 -4.00
CA THR A 174 3.18 35.31 -2.70
C THR A 174 2.13 35.34 -1.61
N TYR A 175 2.27 34.48 -0.61
CA TYR A 175 1.41 34.43 0.58
C TYR A 175 2.20 34.76 1.85
N ALA A 176 1.51 35.11 2.93
CA ALA A 176 2.14 35.64 4.15
C ALA A 176 3.22 34.72 4.76
N ALA A 177 3.05 33.38 4.64
CA ALA A 177 4.00 32.41 5.14
C ALA A 177 5.08 31.98 4.10
N HIS A 178 5.16 32.62 2.92
CA HIS A 178 6.04 32.19 1.83
C HIS A 178 7.51 32.12 2.24
N GLN A 179 8.03 33.15 2.91
CA GLN A 179 9.42 33.18 3.36
C GLN A 179 9.71 32.14 4.44
N ALA A 180 8.78 31.88 5.35
CA ALA A 180 8.90 30.84 6.36
C ALA A 180 8.91 29.45 5.71
N ALA A 181 8.04 29.19 4.73
CA ALA A 181 8.01 27.95 3.97
C ALA A 181 9.34 27.71 3.21
N LEU A 182 9.90 28.73 2.56
CA LEU A 182 11.20 28.67 1.90
C LEU A 182 12.35 28.36 2.88
N SER A 183 12.34 28.94 4.07
CA SER A 183 13.37 28.69 5.09
C SER A 183 13.37 27.24 5.59
N LEU A 184 12.20 26.61 5.65
CA LEU A 184 12.05 25.19 6.00
C LEU A 184 12.46 24.25 4.86
N PHE A 185 12.27 24.66 3.61
CA PHE A 185 12.67 23.88 2.45
C PHE A 185 14.18 23.74 2.31
N HIS A 186 14.95 24.70 2.82
CA HIS A 186 16.42 24.73 2.76
C HIS A 186 17.11 24.08 3.98
N ARG A 187 16.36 23.52 4.91
CA ARG A 187 16.88 22.71 6.03
C ARG A 187 16.94 21.22 5.69
#